data_baea91e1a7d75f80739e89902de33da6
#
_entry.id   baea91e1a7d75f80739e89902de33da6
#
_cell.length_a   1.000
_cell.length_b   1.000
_cell.length_c   1.000
_cell.angle_alpha   90.00
_cell.angle_beta   90.00
_cell.angle_gamma   90.00
#
_symmetry.space_group_name_H-M   'P 1'
#
loop_
_entity.id
_entity.type
_entity.pdbx_description
1 polymer ?
#
loop_
_entity_poly.entity_id
_entity_poly.type
_entity_poly.pdbx_seq_one_letter_code
_entity_poly.pdbx_strand_id
1 'polypeptide(L)'
;EDGKANGIITIVENDKAKNRIVFDDLSVIDEVKGAEFAVMSPVAYSGRNRTAANARWLYGIAIDLDGVEMPQLRDVFHQMNHDIIPKCTYCINSGHGLHLYYLLEKPVPLYKHLQDKLREFKYELIAKVWNRYTSTFTEREQVIRGFFRDSVWLERSQNWERDTR
;
A
#
# COMPACT_ATOMS: atom_id res chain seq x y z
N GLU A 1 5.62 9.84 -25.94
CA GLU A 1 4.72 10.80 -25.27
C GLU A 1 4.32 10.18 -23.95
N ASP A 2 4.97 10.60 -22.89
CA ASP A 2 4.57 10.17 -21.54
C ASP A 2 3.23 10.81 -21.23
N GLY A 3 2.17 10.04 -21.47
CA GLY A 3 0.83 10.45 -21.12
C GLY A 3 0.77 10.85 -19.65
N LYS A 4 0.01 11.87 -19.34
CA LYS A 4 -0.22 12.36 -17.98
C LYS A 4 -0.62 11.19 -17.07
N ALA A 5 0.13 10.98 -15.99
CA ALA A 5 -0.15 9.95 -15.00
C ALA A 5 -0.78 10.59 -13.77
N ASN A 6 -1.86 10.02 -13.27
CA ASN A 6 -2.61 10.54 -12.13
C ASN A 6 -2.81 9.46 -11.06
N GLY A 7 -3.03 9.88 -9.83
CA GLY A 7 -3.55 9.01 -8.79
C GLY A 7 -4.96 8.53 -9.16
N ILE A 8 -5.31 7.33 -8.70
CA ILE A 8 -6.67 6.80 -8.86
C ILE A 8 -7.16 6.34 -7.50
N ILE A 9 -8.31 6.86 -7.08
CA ILE A 9 -9.06 6.39 -5.92
C ILE A 9 -10.17 5.48 -6.40
N THR A 10 -10.31 4.32 -5.79
CA THR A 10 -11.44 3.43 -6.01
C THR A 10 -12.42 3.60 -4.87
N ILE A 11 -13.61 4.06 -5.16
CA ILE A 11 -14.71 4.19 -4.21
C ILE A 11 -15.59 2.96 -4.33
N VAL A 12 -15.96 2.36 -3.20
CA VAL A 12 -16.84 1.19 -3.14
C VAL A 12 -18.13 1.60 -2.46
N GLU A 13 -19.24 1.43 -3.15
CA GLU A 13 -20.59 1.72 -2.69
C GLU A 13 -21.54 0.62 -3.19
N ASN A 14 -22.34 0.05 -2.29
CA ASN A 14 -23.27 -1.04 -2.63
C ASN A 14 -22.60 -2.18 -3.43
N ASP A 15 -21.44 -2.64 -2.98
CA ASP A 15 -20.59 -3.67 -3.61
C ASP A 15 -20.11 -3.34 -5.03
N LYS A 16 -20.23 -2.09 -5.46
CA LYS A 16 -19.75 -1.63 -6.76
C LYS A 16 -18.54 -0.73 -6.60
N ALA A 17 -17.45 -1.12 -7.26
CA ALA A 17 -16.21 -0.34 -7.29
C ALA A 17 -16.20 0.63 -8.47
N LYS A 18 -15.95 1.91 -8.20
CA LYS A 18 -15.79 2.96 -9.21
C LYS A 18 -14.44 3.62 -9.07
N ASN A 19 -13.67 3.69 -10.16
CA ASN A 19 -12.42 4.42 -10.19
C ASN A 19 -12.66 5.92 -10.43
N ARG A 20 -12.00 6.75 -9.63
CA ARG A 20 -11.95 8.20 -9.76
C ARG A 20 -10.51 8.65 -10.00
N ILE A 21 -10.30 9.48 -10.98
CA ILE A 21 -8.98 10.08 -11.24
C ILE A 21 -8.82 11.26 -10.30
N VAL A 22 -7.66 11.32 -9.65
CA VAL A 22 -7.29 12.47 -8.83
C VAL A 22 -6.72 13.54 -9.76
N PHE A 23 -7.41 14.67 -9.86
CA PHE A 23 -6.96 15.87 -10.57
C PHE A 23 -6.26 16.83 -9.62
N ASP A 24 -5.58 17.81 -10.17
CA ASP A 24 -4.80 18.79 -9.41
C ASP A 24 -5.66 19.66 -8.47
N ASP A 25 -6.95 19.79 -8.78
CA ASP A 25 -7.94 20.51 -7.94
C ASP A 25 -8.40 19.71 -6.70
N LEU A 26 -8.02 18.44 -6.63
CA LEU A 26 -8.36 17.52 -5.54
C LEU A 26 -9.86 17.37 -5.26
N SER A 27 -10.73 17.72 -6.21
CA SER A 27 -12.20 17.70 -6.06
C SER A 27 -12.74 16.32 -5.64
N VAL A 28 -12.05 15.24 -6.03
CA VAL A 28 -12.39 13.87 -5.65
C VAL A 28 -12.35 13.61 -4.14
N ILE A 29 -11.61 14.44 -3.36
CA ILE A 29 -11.51 14.25 -1.91
C ILE A 29 -12.85 14.49 -1.22
N ASP A 30 -13.66 15.42 -1.71
CA ASP A 30 -14.99 15.66 -1.15
C ASP A 30 -15.95 14.51 -1.43
N GLU A 31 -15.84 13.88 -2.60
CA GLU A 31 -16.57 12.64 -2.93
C GLU A 31 -16.15 11.48 -2.01
N VAL A 32 -14.84 11.34 -1.74
CA VAL A 32 -14.28 10.28 -0.87
C VAL A 32 -14.72 10.43 0.58
N LYS A 33 -14.82 11.66 1.11
CA LYS A 33 -15.27 11.90 2.49
C LYS A 33 -16.67 11.36 2.78
N GLY A 34 -17.52 11.29 1.78
CA GLY A 34 -18.89 10.75 1.89
C GLY A 34 -19.01 9.26 1.56
N ALA A 35 -17.93 8.62 1.10
CA ALA A 35 -17.95 7.23 0.67
C ALA A 35 -17.91 6.26 1.85
N GLU A 36 -18.63 5.14 1.74
CA GLU A 36 -18.61 4.05 2.70
C GLU A 36 -17.22 3.42 2.81
N PHE A 37 -16.56 3.22 1.66
CA PHE A 37 -15.21 2.68 1.61
C PHE A 37 -14.46 3.22 0.38
N ALA A 38 -13.22 3.61 0.57
CA ALA A 38 -12.36 4.09 -0.50
C ALA A 38 -10.93 3.54 -0.37
N VAL A 39 -10.33 3.22 -1.51
CA VAL A 39 -8.97 2.67 -1.59
C VAL A 39 -8.14 3.46 -2.57
N MET A 40 -6.94 3.84 -2.15
CA MET A 40 -5.93 4.48 -2.98
C MET A 40 -4.58 3.77 -2.83
N SER A 41 -3.83 3.68 -3.90
CA SER A 41 -2.43 3.26 -3.84
C SER A 41 -1.50 4.46 -4.07
N PRO A 42 -0.28 4.47 -3.49
CA PRO A 42 0.70 5.52 -3.69
C PRO A 42 1.37 5.42 -5.09
N VAL A 43 0.58 5.17 -6.11
CA VAL A 43 1.02 4.97 -7.50
C VAL A 43 0.20 5.87 -8.42
N ALA A 44 0.85 6.55 -9.36
CA ALA A 44 0.18 7.22 -10.45
C ALA A 44 0.11 6.31 -11.69
N TYR A 45 -1.03 6.35 -12.36
CA TYR A 45 -1.36 5.51 -13.51
C TYR A 45 -1.63 6.34 -14.75
N SER A 46 -1.27 5.81 -15.92
CA SER A 46 -1.78 6.32 -17.19
C SER A 46 -3.18 5.74 -17.44
N GLY A 47 -4.11 6.59 -17.90
CA GLY A 47 -5.48 6.16 -18.15
C GLY A 47 -6.32 6.04 -16.88
N ARG A 48 -7.37 5.22 -16.93
CA ARG A 48 -8.44 5.15 -15.90
C ARG A 48 -8.42 3.89 -15.05
N ASN A 49 -7.50 2.97 -15.29
CA ASN A 49 -7.48 1.68 -14.63
C ASN A 49 -6.23 1.49 -13.77
N ARG A 50 -6.42 1.00 -12.55
CA ARG A 50 -5.36 0.62 -11.61
C ARG A 50 -4.81 -0.77 -11.99
N THR A 51 -4.00 -0.84 -13.03
CA THR A 51 -3.33 -2.07 -13.44
C THR A 51 -1.82 -1.89 -13.48
N ALA A 52 -1.07 -2.97 -13.35
CA ALA A 52 0.39 -2.94 -13.44
C ALA A 52 0.89 -2.36 -14.79
N ALA A 53 0.19 -2.65 -15.87
CA ALA A 53 0.51 -2.12 -17.19
C ALA A 53 0.35 -0.59 -17.30
N ASN A 54 -0.54 -0.02 -16.50
CA ASN A 54 -0.82 1.42 -16.47
C ASN A 54 -0.02 2.17 -15.40
N ALA A 55 0.63 1.48 -14.47
CA ALA A 55 1.45 2.08 -13.43
C ALA A 55 2.65 2.82 -14.03
N ARG A 56 2.89 4.07 -13.60
CA ARG A 56 3.96 4.93 -14.13
C ARG A 56 4.91 5.42 -13.05
N TRP A 57 4.40 5.85 -11.91
CA TRP A 57 5.20 6.44 -10.85
C TRP A 57 4.80 5.89 -9.49
N LEU A 58 5.80 5.55 -8.69
CA LEU A 58 5.65 5.16 -7.28
C LEU A 58 6.01 6.36 -6.40
N TYR A 59 5.09 6.80 -5.56
CA TYR A 59 5.27 7.91 -4.62
C TYR A 59 5.56 7.46 -3.19
N GLY A 60 5.31 6.22 -2.88
CA GLY A 60 5.53 5.68 -1.54
C GLY A 60 5.24 4.19 -1.46
N ILE A 61 5.51 3.65 -0.30
CA ILE A 61 5.24 2.25 0.05
C ILE A 61 4.31 2.25 1.25
N ALA A 62 3.24 1.48 1.19
CA ALA A 62 2.34 1.23 2.30
C ALA A 62 2.54 -0.21 2.79
N ILE A 63 2.68 -0.40 4.09
CA ILE A 63 2.73 -1.70 4.76
C ILE A 63 1.50 -1.80 5.65
N ASP A 64 0.74 -2.88 5.48
CA ASP A 64 -0.39 -3.22 6.31
C ASP A 64 0.04 -4.32 7.30
N LEU A 65 -0.01 -4.02 8.59
CA LEU A 65 0.32 -4.92 9.68
C LEU A 65 -0.96 -5.32 10.38
N ASP A 66 -1.49 -6.48 10.05
CA ASP A 66 -2.69 -7.02 10.69
C ASP A 66 -2.40 -7.61 12.08
N GLY A 67 -3.40 -7.54 12.98
CA GLY A 67 -3.33 -8.16 14.30
C GLY A 67 -2.32 -7.51 15.26
N VAL A 68 -1.98 -6.25 15.06
CA VAL A 68 -1.07 -5.50 15.93
C VAL A 68 -1.81 -5.09 17.20
N GLU A 69 -1.36 -5.63 18.33
CA GLU A 69 -1.79 -5.25 19.67
C GLU A 69 -0.83 -4.24 20.30
N MET A 70 -1.15 -3.77 21.51
CA MET A 70 -0.33 -2.77 22.22
C MET A 70 1.13 -3.16 22.43
N PRO A 71 1.49 -4.43 22.73
CA PRO A 71 2.90 -4.83 22.82
C PRO A 71 3.65 -4.65 21.51
N GLN A 72 3.08 -5.14 20.38
CA GLN A 72 3.70 -5.02 19.05
C GLN A 72 3.79 -3.55 18.61
N LEU A 73 2.76 -2.75 18.89
CA LEU A 73 2.78 -1.31 18.63
C LEU A 73 3.97 -0.63 19.31
N ARG A 74 4.18 -0.93 20.60
CA ARG A 74 5.32 -0.39 21.38
C ARG A 74 6.64 -0.82 20.77
N ASP A 75 6.77 -2.08 20.34
CA ASP A 75 7.99 -2.61 19.73
C ASP A 75 8.26 -1.96 18.38
N VAL A 76 7.23 -1.75 17.55
CA VAL A 76 7.37 -1.02 16.26
C VAL A 76 7.93 0.37 16.51
N PHE A 77 7.33 1.15 17.43
CA PHE A 77 7.81 2.50 17.73
C PHE A 77 9.17 2.51 18.41
N HIS A 78 9.44 1.55 19.30
CA HIS A 78 10.77 1.41 19.92
C HIS A 78 11.83 1.19 18.84
N GLN A 79 11.62 0.28 17.92
CA GLN A 79 12.56 -0.01 16.85
C GLN A 79 12.74 1.18 15.87
N MET A 80 11.67 1.92 15.57
CA MET A 80 11.76 3.16 14.79
C MET A 80 12.58 4.23 15.51
N ASN A 81 12.39 4.38 16.82
CA ASN A 81 13.10 5.39 17.61
C ASN A 81 14.59 5.08 17.76
N HIS A 82 14.96 3.81 17.67
CA HIS A 82 16.37 3.37 17.74
C HIS A 82 16.98 3.10 16.36
N ASP A 83 16.32 3.52 15.28
CA ASP A 83 16.77 3.35 13.89
C ASP A 83 17.07 1.89 13.49
N ILE A 84 16.42 0.92 14.18
CA ILE A 84 16.51 -0.50 13.86
C ILE A 84 15.68 -0.80 12.60
N ILE A 85 14.49 -0.18 12.49
CA ILE A 85 13.66 -0.18 11.30
C ILE A 85 13.47 1.25 10.81
N PRO A 86 13.20 1.45 9.50
CA PRO A 86 12.95 2.79 8.98
C PRO A 86 11.76 3.46 9.66
N LYS A 87 11.86 4.76 9.91
CA LYS A 87 10.75 5.57 10.41
C LYS A 87 9.74 5.77 9.28
N CYS A 88 8.48 5.42 9.52
CA CYS A 88 7.41 5.70 8.57
C CYS A 88 7.07 7.20 8.54
N THR A 89 6.60 7.68 7.41
CA THR A 89 6.12 9.06 7.26
C THR A 89 4.78 9.24 7.98
N TYR A 90 3.88 8.25 7.84
CA TYR A 90 2.61 8.22 8.54
C TYR A 90 2.36 6.82 9.11
N CYS A 91 1.76 6.78 10.31
CA CYS A 91 1.27 5.57 10.94
C CYS A 91 -0.22 5.76 11.24
N ILE A 92 -1.05 4.88 10.69
CA ILE A 92 -2.51 4.95 10.85
C ILE A 92 -2.97 3.68 11.54
N ASN A 93 -3.76 3.84 12.60
CA ASN A 93 -4.46 2.73 13.23
C ASN A 93 -5.71 2.40 12.41
N SER A 94 -5.77 1.19 11.86
CA SER A 94 -6.91 0.71 11.05
C SER A 94 -8.05 0.11 11.91
N GLY A 95 -7.87 0.05 13.22
CA GLY A 95 -8.79 -0.64 14.14
C GLY A 95 -8.46 -2.12 14.35
N HIS A 96 -7.85 -2.77 13.35
CA HIS A 96 -7.41 -4.17 13.41
C HIS A 96 -5.89 -4.33 13.29
N GLY A 97 -5.18 -3.23 13.07
CA GLY A 97 -3.73 -3.23 12.87
C GLY A 97 -3.18 -1.84 12.58
N LEU A 98 -2.04 -1.79 11.92
CA LEU A 98 -1.36 -0.54 11.57
C LEU A 98 -1.08 -0.47 10.09
N HIS A 99 -1.37 0.67 9.49
CA HIS A 99 -0.87 1.01 8.16
C HIS A 99 0.33 1.94 8.30
N LEU A 100 1.49 1.51 7.83
CA LEU A 100 2.73 2.30 7.80
C LEU A 100 2.97 2.82 6.39
N TYR A 101 3.04 4.13 6.25
CA TYR A 101 3.30 4.79 4.96
C TYR A 101 4.71 5.37 4.93
N TYR A 102 5.48 4.95 3.94
CA TYR A 102 6.82 5.47 3.64
C TYR A 102 6.74 6.27 2.34
N LEU A 103 6.63 7.58 2.44
CA LEU A 103 6.63 8.43 1.25
C LEU A 103 8.06 8.60 0.75
N LEU A 104 8.22 8.58 -0.56
CA LEU A 104 9.49 8.81 -1.22
C LEU A 104 9.70 10.31 -1.45
N GLU A 105 10.90 10.80 -1.21
CA GLU A 105 11.26 12.19 -1.48
C GLU A 105 11.05 12.57 -2.95
N LYS A 106 11.35 11.62 -3.84
CA LYS A 106 11.10 11.74 -5.29
C LYS A 106 10.37 10.49 -5.79
N PRO A 107 9.40 10.65 -6.68
CA PRO A 107 8.72 9.51 -7.25
C PRO A 107 9.68 8.65 -8.09
N VAL A 108 9.51 7.34 -8.00
CA VAL A 108 10.30 6.37 -8.75
C VAL A 108 9.53 5.94 -10.01
N PRO A 109 10.13 6.03 -11.21
CA PRO A 109 9.50 5.56 -12.42
C PRO A 109 9.36 4.03 -12.43
N LEU A 110 8.19 3.53 -12.80
CA LEU A 110 7.85 2.11 -12.79
C LEU A 110 8.14 1.44 -14.14
N TYR A 111 9.38 1.58 -14.61
CA TYR A 111 9.82 0.84 -15.79
C TYR A 111 9.85 -0.66 -15.52
N LYS A 112 9.52 -1.46 -16.53
CA LYS A 112 9.42 -2.92 -16.41
C LYS A 112 10.66 -3.56 -15.77
N HIS A 113 11.85 -3.11 -16.13
CA HIS A 113 13.12 -3.63 -15.59
C HIS A 113 13.39 -3.24 -14.13
N LEU A 114 12.71 -2.22 -13.59
CA LEU A 114 12.82 -1.81 -12.20
C LEU A 114 11.79 -2.51 -11.30
N GLN A 115 10.72 -3.05 -11.87
CA GLN A 115 9.62 -3.63 -11.11
C GLN A 115 10.08 -4.81 -10.24
N ASP A 116 10.99 -5.66 -10.73
CA ASP A 116 11.50 -6.79 -9.96
C ASP A 116 12.35 -6.32 -8.78
N LYS A 117 13.23 -5.32 -8.99
CA LYS A 117 14.02 -4.73 -7.90
C LYS A 117 13.15 -4.05 -6.84
N LEU A 118 12.09 -3.37 -7.27
CA LEU A 118 11.13 -2.75 -6.35
C LEU A 118 10.34 -3.81 -5.57
N ARG A 119 10.05 -4.94 -6.19
CA ARG A 119 9.42 -6.08 -5.52
C ARG A 119 10.34 -6.68 -4.45
N GLU A 120 11.61 -6.92 -4.77
CA GLU A 120 12.61 -7.39 -3.81
C GLU A 120 12.74 -6.42 -2.63
N PHE A 121 12.95 -5.13 -2.92
CA PHE A 121 13.02 -4.10 -1.89
C PHE A 121 11.78 -4.07 -0.99
N LYS A 122 10.59 -4.22 -1.56
CA LYS A 122 9.34 -4.33 -0.82
C LYS A 122 9.37 -5.47 0.18
N TYR A 123 9.77 -6.67 -0.25
CA TYR A 123 9.85 -7.85 0.63
C TYR A 123 10.90 -7.69 1.72
N GLU A 124 12.04 -7.12 1.40
CA GLU A 124 13.08 -6.81 2.39
C GLU A 124 12.58 -5.82 3.45
N LEU A 125 11.86 -4.78 3.03
CA LEU A 125 11.28 -3.80 3.95
C LEU A 125 10.22 -4.45 4.86
N ILE A 126 9.35 -5.31 4.33
CA ILE A 126 8.37 -6.04 5.12
C ILE A 126 9.08 -6.95 6.14
N ALA A 127 10.05 -7.75 5.70
CA ALA A 127 10.79 -8.65 6.58
C ALA A 127 11.54 -7.90 7.67
N LYS A 128 11.99 -6.67 7.38
CA LYS A 128 12.65 -5.82 8.35
C LYS A 128 11.68 -5.23 9.37
N VAL A 129 10.51 -4.75 8.93
CA VAL A 129 9.49 -4.14 9.79
C VAL A 129 8.76 -5.20 10.63
N TRP A 130 8.37 -6.32 10.01
CA TRP A 130 7.64 -7.40 10.65
C TRP A 130 8.59 -8.53 11.06
N ASN A 131 9.40 -8.26 12.04
CA ASN A 131 10.39 -9.19 12.56
C ASN A 131 9.90 -9.89 13.85
N ARG A 132 10.74 -10.74 14.44
CA ARG A 132 10.41 -11.52 15.64
C ARG A 132 9.99 -10.70 16.86
N TYR A 133 10.32 -9.43 16.91
CA TYR A 133 9.98 -8.54 18.03
C TYR A 133 8.66 -7.79 17.80
N THR A 134 8.30 -7.58 16.55
CA THR A 134 7.06 -6.89 16.17
C THR A 134 5.91 -7.85 15.88
N SER A 135 6.21 -9.12 15.56
CA SER A 135 5.22 -10.17 15.33
C SER A 135 4.99 -11.01 16.57
N THR A 136 3.76 -11.39 16.85
CA THR A 136 3.46 -12.48 17.79
C THR A 136 3.90 -13.79 17.14
N PHE A 137 4.67 -14.60 17.86
CA PHE A 137 5.31 -15.80 17.38
C PHE A 137 4.40 -16.88 16.78
N THR A 138 3.10 -16.77 16.98
CA THR A 138 2.14 -17.78 16.59
C THR A 138 1.84 -17.84 15.09
N GLU A 139 2.29 -16.85 14.29
CA GLU A 139 1.72 -16.73 12.97
C GLU A 139 2.69 -16.24 11.89
N ARG A 140 3.69 -17.10 11.58
CA ARG A 140 4.44 -16.99 10.33
C ARG A 140 3.52 -16.88 9.10
N GLU A 141 2.31 -17.39 9.18
CA GLU A 141 1.30 -17.28 8.13
C GLU A 141 0.68 -15.89 8.04
N GLN A 142 0.57 -15.15 9.15
CA GLN A 142 0.11 -13.76 9.13
C GLN A 142 1.18 -12.83 8.54
N VAL A 143 2.45 -13.12 8.76
CA VAL A 143 3.55 -12.39 8.09
C VAL A 143 3.39 -12.45 6.57
N ILE A 144 2.87 -13.54 6.04
CA ILE A 144 2.61 -13.71 4.61
C ILE A 144 1.31 -13.01 4.19
N ARG A 145 0.35 -12.82 5.09
CA ARG A 145 -0.93 -12.14 4.84
C ARG A 145 -0.90 -10.64 5.10
N GLY A 146 0.02 -10.14 5.95
CA GLY A 146 0.29 -8.72 6.21
C GLY A 146 0.87 -7.98 5.01
N PHE A 147 0.42 -8.35 3.84
CA PHE A 147 0.91 -7.83 2.59
C PHE A 147 0.09 -6.64 2.14
N PHE A 148 0.76 -5.60 1.77
CA PHE A 148 0.35 -4.57 0.81
C PHE A 148 -0.99 -4.84 0.14
N ARG A 149 -2.07 -4.78 0.88
CA ARG A 149 -3.39 -4.97 0.28
C ARG A 149 -3.65 -3.97 -0.83
N ASP A 150 -3.07 -2.79 -0.73
CA ASP A 150 -3.33 -1.66 -1.64
C ASP A 150 -2.15 -1.18 -2.46
N SER A 151 -0.94 -1.57 -2.12
CA SER A 151 0.24 -1.37 -2.95
C SER A 151 0.60 -2.58 -3.82
N VAL A 152 -0.20 -3.64 -3.81
CA VAL A 152 -0.06 -4.84 -4.65
C VAL A 152 -0.54 -4.59 -6.08
N TRP A 153 -0.17 -3.48 -6.62
CA TRP A 153 -0.40 -3.18 -8.03
C TRP A 153 0.41 -4.08 -8.96
N LEU A 154 1.42 -4.82 -8.45
CA LEU A 154 2.26 -5.71 -9.26
C LEU A 154 1.78 -7.16 -9.35
N GLU A 155 0.95 -7.65 -8.43
CA GLU A 155 0.60 -9.07 -8.38
C GLU A 155 -0.86 -9.42 -8.70
N ARG A 156 -1.79 -8.46 -8.65
CA ARG A 156 -3.22 -8.75 -8.77
C ARG A 156 -3.78 -8.91 -10.18
N SER A 157 -2.99 -8.75 -11.23
CA SER A 157 -3.52 -8.95 -12.58
C SER A 157 -3.73 -10.42 -12.97
N GLN A 158 -3.32 -11.38 -12.15
CA GLN A 158 -3.40 -12.80 -12.53
C GLN A 158 -4.19 -13.73 -11.58
N ASN A 159 -4.51 -13.33 -10.33
CA ASN A 159 -5.07 -14.27 -9.35
C ASN A 159 -6.46 -13.92 -8.79
N TRP A 160 -7.05 -12.80 -9.12
CA TRP A 160 -8.38 -12.45 -8.61
C TRP A 160 -9.51 -13.36 -9.11
N GLU A 161 -9.35 -14.00 -10.25
CA GLU A 161 -10.39 -14.86 -10.84
C GLU A 161 -10.45 -16.28 -10.25
N ARG A 162 -9.55 -16.69 -9.36
CA ARG A 162 -9.48 -18.05 -8.81
C ARG A 162 -10.10 -18.26 -7.44
N ASP A 163 -10.35 -17.20 -6.66
CA ASP A 163 -10.85 -17.33 -5.28
C ASP A 163 -12.34 -17.01 -5.09
N THR A 164 -13.10 -16.87 -6.17
CA THR A 164 -14.55 -16.66 -6.13
C THR A 164 -15.32 -17.83 -6.79
N ARG A 165 -14.90 -19.08 -6.52
CA ARG A 165 -15.73 -20.25 -6.81
C ARG A 165 -15.78 -21.20 -5.62
#